data_9ed3661d64fa00d4575cecb3cd410807
#
_entry.id   9ed3661d64fa00d4575cecb3cd410807
#
_cell.length_a   1.000
_cell.length_b   1.000
_cell.length_c   1.000
_cell.angle_alpha   90.00
_cell.angle_beta   90.00
_cell.angle_gamma   90.00
#
_symmetry.space_group_name_H-M   'P 1'
#
loop_
_entity.id
_entity.type
_entity.pdbx_description
1 polymer ?
#
loop_
_entity_poly.entity_id
_entity_poly.type
_entity_poly.pdbx_seq_one_letter_code
_entity_poly.pdbx_strand_id
1 'polypeptide(L)'
;GYRRLDGYDNDEAQLKALMDAGITFARSQQLVPGVALSAAQVAQLTSDIVWLENQTVTLKDGSQQTVLVPQVYVVARKGDLNSTGSLISANVLQLNADEIRNGGTIAGRKVVDLRAQNIEHSGQIRGEKVWVEAQNQINLQGGDIAAGKLLSLTADQINASSTTATSGDKQNGNTVVDRVARLSVGE
;
A
#
# COMPACT_ATOMS: atom_id res chain seq x y z
N GLY A 1 -2.50 11.01 -14.01
CA GLY A 1 -1.93 12.21 -13.43
C GLY A 1 -1.38 11.93 -12.06
N TYR A 2 -0.16 12.38 -11.80
CA TYR A 2 0.42 12.28 -10.46
C TYR A 2 -0.33 13.25 -9.55
N ARG A 3 -0.81 12.75 -8.41
CA ARG A 3 -1.43 13.61 -7.42
C ARG A 3 -0.34 14.15 -6.50
N ARG A 4 -0.27 15.48 -6.42
CA ARG A 4 0.67 16.16 -5.51
C ARG A 4 0.22 15.96 -4.07
N LEU A 5 1.16 15.77 -3.15
CA LEU A 5 0.88 15.78 -1.72
C LEU A 5 0.49 17.21 -1.29
N ASP A 6 -0.42 17.31 -0.33
CA ASP A 6 -0.84 18.61 0.19
C ASP A 6 0.35 19.33 0.86
N GLY A 7 0.43 20.65 0.64
CA GLY A 7 1.48 21.49 1.23
C GLY A 7 2.68 21.79 0.34
N TYR A 8 2.66 21.37 -0.94
CA TYR A 8 3.73 21.68 -1.89
C TYR A 8 3.21 22.49 -3.08
N ASP A 9 3.94 23.54 -3.47
CA ASP A 9 3.55 24.44 -4.54
C ASP A 9 3.71 23.82 -5.93
N ASN A 10 4.71 22.95 -6.12
CA ASN A 10 5.00 22.28 -7.38
C ASN A 10 5.71 20.92 -7.15
N ASP A 11 5.85 20.14 -8.22
CA ASP A 11 6.40 18.78 -8.16
C ASP A 11 7.90 18.79 -7.81
N GLU A 12 8.64 19.83 -8.22
CA GLU A 12 10.06 19.97 -7.90
C GLU A 12 10.28 20.26 -6.41
N ALA A 13 9.47 21.15 -5.83
CA ALA A 13 9.49 21.43 -4.40
C ALA A 13 9.14 20.20 -3.58
N GLN A 14 8.14 19.44 -4.01
CA GLN A 14 7.78 18.17 -3.37
C GLN A 14 8.91 17.14 -3.44
N LEU A 15 9.48 16.92 -4.62
CA LEU A 15 10.58 15.96 -4.80
C LEU A 15 11.77 16.33 -3.94
N LYS A 16 12.15 17.62 -3.94
CA LYS A 16 13.25 18.12 -3.12
C LYS A 16 13.02 17.88 -1.64
N ALA A 17 11.84 18.21 -1.12
CA ALA A 17 11.52 18.02 0.28
C ALA A 17 11.53 16.54 0.70
N LEU A 18 10.99 15.65 -0.14
CA LEU A 18 10.99 14.20 0.11
C LEU A 18 12.42 13.61 0.06
N MET A 19 13.27 14.11 -0.84
CA MET A 19 14.69 13.70 -0.88
C MET A 19 15.46 14.21 0.33
N ASP A 20 15.27 15.46 0.74
CA ASP A 20 15.92 16.03 1.92
C ASP A 20 15.51 15.28 3.20
N ALA A 21 14.24 14.90 3.31
CA ALA A 21 13.75 14.05 4.39
C ALA A 21 14.38 12.66 4.36
N GLY A 22 14.53 12.06 3.18
CA GLY A 22 15.24 10.79 2.98
C GLY A 22 16.71 10.84 3.40
N ILE A 23 17.43 11.90 3.05
CA ILE A 23 18.82 12.12 3.47
C ILE A 23 18.91 12.27 4.99
N THR A 24 17.99 13.00 5.60
CA THR A 24 17.95 13.21 7.06
C THR A 24 17.72 11.88 7.78
N PHE A 25 16.76 11.09 7.31
CA PHE A 25 16.48 9.75 7.86
C PHE A 25 17.68 8.82 7.67
N ALA A 26 18.29 8.80 6.48
CA ALA A 26 19.45 7.98 6.18
C ALA A 26 20.63 8.25 7.12
N ARG A 27 20.90 9.53 7.41
CA ARG A 27 21.95 9.93 8.36
C ARG A 27 21.66 9.41 9.77
N SER A 28 20.40 9.48 10.23
CA SER A 28 20.01 9.01 11.56
C SER A 28 20.12 7.49 11.71
N GLN A 29 19.93 6.75 10.62
CA GLN A 29 19.97 5.29 10.57
C GLN A 29 21.26 4.71 9.98
N GLN A 30 22.24 5.54 9.65
CA GLN A 30 23.51 5.17 9.00
C GLN A 30 23.30 4.35 7.71
N LEU A 31 22.33 4.74 6.90
CA LEU A 31 21.98 4.04 5.66
C LEU A 31 22.89 4.45 4.51
N VAL A 32 23.10 3.51 3.61
CA VAL A 32 23.86 3.72 2.36
C VAL A 32 22.89 3.72 1.18
N PRO A 33 22.98 4.69 0.25
CA PRO A 33 22.18 4.68 -0.98
C PRO A 33 22.35 3.37 -1.76
N GLY A 34 21.27 2.91 -2.36
CA GLY A 34 21.27 1.66 -3.12
C GLY A 34 20.66 0.47 -2.36
N VAL A 35 20.57 0.54 -1.05
CA VAL A 35 19.97 -0.52 -0.22
C VAL A 35 18.53 -0.15 0.12
N ALA A 36 17.58 -1.05 -0.14
CA ALA A 36 16.17 -0.89 0.23
C ALA A 36 16.02 -0.81 1.76
N LEU A 37 15.07 -0.02 2.24
CA LEU A 37 14.75 0.04 3.66
C LEU A 37 14.14 -1.28 4.13
N SER A 38 14.58 -1.74 5.29
CA SER A 38 13.93 -2.85 5.98
C SER A 38 12.58 -2.42 6.56
N ALA A 39 11.70 -3.40 6.84
CA ALA A 39 10.41 -3.12 7.47
C ALA A 39 10.56 -2.38 8.82
N ALA A 40 11.58 -2.72 9.62
CA ALA A 40 11.87 -2.05 10.88
C ALA A 40 12.31 -0.59 10.69
N GLN A 41 13.03 -0.28 9.60
CA GLN A 41 13.43 1.09 9.26
C GLN A 41 12.24 1.90 8.75
N VAL A 42 11.38 1.29 7.90
CA VAL A 42 10.14 1.93 7.43
C VAL A 42 9.22 2.26 8.61
N ALA A 43 9.13 1.39 9.62
CA ALA A 43 8.34 1.64 10.82
C ALA A 43 8.83 2.83 11.66
N GLN A 44 10.07 3.27 11.47
CA GLN A 44 10.67 4.43 12.18
C GLN A 44 10.54 5.74 11.38
N LEU A 45 9.96 5.70 10.19
CA LEU A 45 9.74 6.92 9.41
C LEU A 45 8.72 7.82 10.10
N THR A 46 9.08 9.09 10.24
CA THR A 46 8.21 10.14 10.79
C THR A 46 7.62 11.04 9.72
N SER A 47 8.07 10.91 8.48
CA SER A 47 7.61 11.66 7.31
C SER A 47 7.76 10.83 6.05
N ASP A 48 7.04 11.22 5.00
CA ASP A 48 7.23 10.67 3.68
C ASP A 48 8.63 11.00 3.18
N ILE A 49 9.27 10.05 2.51
CA ILE A 49 10.62 10.22 1.97
C ILE A 49 10.73 9.67 0.56
N VAL A 50 11.70 10.17 -0.19
CA VAL A 50 12.26 9.51 -1.37
C VAL A 50 13.63 8.96 -1.00
N TRP A 51 13.82 7.67 -1.25
CA TRP A 51 15.07 6.97 -1.05
C TRP A 51 15.57 6.35 -2.37
N LEU A 52 16.88 6.34 -2.59
CA LEU A 52 17.47 5.78 -3.79
C LEU A 52 17.87 4.33 -3.56
N GLU A 53 17.33 3.43 -4.37
CA GLU A 53 17.60 1.99 -4.31
C GLU A 53 18.23 1.48 -5.59
N ASN A 54 19.10 0.48 -5.47
CA ASN A 54 19.65 -0.21 -6.62
C ASN A 54 18.57 -1.07 -7.30
N GLN A 55 18.40 -0.86 -8.58
CA GLN A 55 17.57 -1.69 -9.42
C GLN A 55 18.35 -2.18 -10.63
N THR A 56 18.32 -3.49 -10.88
CA THR A 56 18.88 -4.07 -12.10
C THR A 56 17.87 -3.90 -13.23
N VAL A 57 18.28 -3.20 -14.28
CA VAL A 57 17.50 -3.02 -15.52
C VAL A 57 18.18 -3.77 -16.65
N THR A 58 17.37 -4.38 -17.52
CA THR A 58 17.86 -5.01 -18.75
C THR A 58 17.75 -4.02 -19.89
N LEU A 59 18.86 -3.72 -20.53
CA LEU A 59 18.93 -2.83 -21.68
C LEU A 59 18.41 -3.52 -22.95
N LYS A 60 18.19 -2.73 -24.00
CA LYS A 60 17.68 -3.25 -25.28
C LYS A 60 18.60 -4.28 -25.96
N ASP A 61 19.87 -4.24 -25.66
CA ASP A 61 20.89 -5.18 -26.14
C ASP A 61 20.98 -6.48 -25.30
N GLY A 62 20.13 -6.64 -24.29
CA GLY A 62 20.11 -7.77 -23.37
C GLY A 62 21.10 -7.68 -22.21
N SER A 63 21.95 -6.66 -22.16
CA SER A 63 22.86 -6.44 -21.04
C SER A 63 22.09 -5.96 -19.78
N GLN A 64 22.64 -6.26 -18.61
CA GLN A 64 22.07 -5.82 -17.33
C GLN A 64 22.93 -4.71 -16.73
N GLN A 65 22.26 -3.67 -16.25
CA GLN A 65 22.90 -2.56 -15.56
C GLN A 65 22.18 -2.29 -14.24
N THR A 66 22.94 -2.06 -13.18
CA THR A 66 22.40 -1.60 -11.90
C THR A 66 22.36 -0.08 -11.88
N VAL A 67 21.18 0.47 -11.65
CA VAL A 67 20.93 1.91 -11.59
C VAL A 67 20.27 2.28 -10.27
N LEU A 68 20.54 3.48 -9.78
CA LEU A 68 19.82 4.03 -8.63
C LEU A 68 18.47 4.57 -9.09
N VAL A 69 17.41 4.06 -8.47
CA VAL A 69 16.03 4.44 -8.78
C VAL A 69 15.39 5.05 -7.55
N PRO A 70 14.72 6.21 -7.65
CA PRO A 70 14.00 6.79 -6.54
C PRO A 70 12.78 5.92 -6.17
N GLN A 71 12.69 5.57 -4.91
CA GLN A 71 11.54 4.90 -4.30
C GLN A 71 10.87 5.85 -3.30
N VAL A 72 9.56 5.92 -3.35
CA VAL A 72 8.77 6.72 -2.41
C VAL A 72 8.30 5.82 -1.28
N TYR A 73 8.59 6.21 -0.05
CA TYR A 73 8.06 5.62 1.16
C TYR A 73 7.09 6.60 1.80
N VAL A 74 5.86 6.18 1.98
CA VAL A 74 4.76 7.00 2.52
C VAL A 74 4.43 6.53 3.93
N VAL A 75 4.38 7.48 4.86
CA VAL A 75 3.89 7.23 6.23
C VAL A 75 2.39 7.46 6.25
N ALA A 76 1.61 6.40 6.46
CA ALA A 76 0.18 6.52 6.61
C ALA A 76 -0.15 7.19 7.96
N ARG A 77 -0.92 8.28 7.92
CA ARG A 77 -1.39 9.00 9.10
C ARG A 77 -2.86 8.68 9.36
N LYS A 78 -3.29 8.89 10.61
CA LYS A 78 -4.69 8.72 10.97
C LYS A 78 -5.58 9.62 10.09
N GLY A 79 -6.44 9.01 9.26
CA GLY A 79 -7.32 9.71 8.32
C GLY A 79 -6.85 9.72 6.86
N ASP A 80 -5.58 9.41 6.56
CA ASP A 80 -5.02 9.49 5.19
C ASP A 80 -5.63 8.44 4.23
N LEU A 81 -6.21 7.36 4.74
CA LEU A 81 -6.74 6.24 3.96
C LEU A 81 -8.27 6.11 4.03
N ASN A 82 -8.97 7.22 4.25
CA ASN A 82 -10.45 7.24 4.36
C ASN A 82 -11.17 7.44 3.02
N SER A 83 -10.52 7.36 1.87
CA SER A 83 -11.18 7.75 0.63
C SER A 83 -11.70 6.58 -0.18
N THR A 84 -13.00 6.60 -0.44
CA THR A 84 -13.67 5.77 -1.40
C THR A 84 -13.23 6.18 -2.81
N GLY A 85 -12.65 5.24 -3.57
CA GLY A 85 -12.26 5.47 -4.97
C GLY A 85 -10.86 6.07 -5.20
N SER A 86 -10.05 6.29 -4.18
CA SER A 86 -8.66 6.72 -4.35
C SER A 86 -7.73 5.59 -4.77
N LEU A 87 -6.72 5.93 -5.55
CA LEU A 87 -5.68 5.01 -5.99
C LEU A 87 -4.33 5.40 -5.36
N ILE A 88 -3.74 4.47 -4.62
CA ILE A 88 -2.33 4.52 -4.20
C ILE A 88 -1.58 3.50 -5.03
N SER A 89 -0.56 3.92 -5.77
CA SER A 89 0.21 3.01 -6.63
C SER A 89 1.70 3.32 -6.59
N ALA A 90 2.51 2.26 -6.41
CA ALA A 90 3.97 2.32 -6.39
C ALA A 90 4.57 1.00 -6.92
N ASN A 91 5.88 0.93 -7.14
CA ASN A 91 6.55 -0.35 -7.40
C ASN A 91 6.57 -1.23 -6.15
N VAL A 92 6.97 -0.61 -5.03
CA VAL A 92 6.93 -1.19 -3.69
C VAL A 92 6.13 -0.24 -2.84
N LEU A 93 5.08 -0.74 -2.21
CA LEU A 93 4.22 0.02 -1.31
C LEU A 93 4.32 -0.62 0.08
N GLN A 94 4.78 0.15 1.04
CA GLN A 94 4.81 -0.24 2.44
C GLN A 94 4.05 0.80 3.25
N LEU A 95 3.02 0.37 3.96
CA LEU A 95 2.22 1.20 4.85
C LEU A 95 2.28 0.62 6.26
N ASN A 96 2.61 1.47 7.21
CA ASN A 96 2.57 1.15 8.63
C ASN A 96 1.77 2.23 9.36
N ALA A 97 0.68 1.84 10.00
CA ALA A 97 -0.24 2.77 10.66
C ALA A 97 -0.90 2.09 11.88
N ASP A 98 -1.55 2.88 12.73
CA ASP A 98 -2.40 2.30 13.78
C ASP A 98 -3.64 1.65 13.18
N GLU A 99 -4.23 2.26 12.16
CA GLU A 99 -5.42 1.78 11.48
C GLU A 99 -5.32 2.02 9.98
N ILE A 100 -5.63 0.99 9.18
CA ILE A 100 -5.75 1.08 7.73
C ILE A 100 -7.19 0.83 7.34
N ARG A 101 -7.83 1.84 6.72
CA ARG A 101 -9.16 1.72 6.11
C ARG A 101 -9.04 1.95 4.61
N ASN A 102 -9.28 0.90 3.83
CA ASN A 102 -9.19 0.98 2.38
C ASN A 102 -10.54 0.67 1.72
N GLY A 103 -11.20 1.71 1.20
CA GLY A 103 -12.36 1.60 0.31
C GLY A 103 -12.01 1.83 -1.17
N GLY A 104 -10.76 2.18 -1.47
CA GLY A 104 -10.23 2.44 -2.82
C GLY A 104 -9.32 1.33 -3.34
N THR A 105 -8.32 1.69 -4.13
CA THR A 105 -7.35 0.76 -4.68
C THR A 105 -5.95 1.02 -4.14
N ILE A 106 -5.33 -0.01 -3.59
CA ILE A 106 -3.91 -0.06 -3.24
C ILE A 106 -3.22 -1.01 -4.22
N ALA A 107 -2.25 -0.51 -4.98
CA ALA A 107 -1.57 -1.30 -6.00
C ALA A 107 -0.05 -1.18 -5.90
N GLY A 108 0.62 -2.31 -5.68
CA GLY A 108 2.06 -2.44 -5.81
C GLY A 108 2.42 -3.27 -7.05
N ARG A 109 3.30 -2.78 -7.92
CA ARG A 109 3.70 -3.60 -9.07
C ARG A 109 4.45 -4.85 -8.64
N LYS A 110 5.29 -4.73 -7.61
CA LYS A 110 6.08 -5.84 -7.06
C LYS A 110 5.60 -6.24 -5.67
N VAL A 111 5.49 -5.28 -4.76
CA VAL A 111 5.23 -5.55 -3.34
C VAL A 111 4.16 -4.60 -2.82
N VAL A 112 3.23 -5.15 -2.05
CA VAL A 112 2.36 -4.43 -1.12
C VAL A 112 2.57 -5.04 0.27
N ASP A 113 3.00 -4.23 1.22
CA ASP A 113 3.19 -4.61 2.63
C ASP A 113 2.40 -3.64 3.51
N LEU A 114 1.31 -4.11 4.08
CA LEU A 114 0.41 -3.33 4.93
C LEU A 114 0.49 -3.86 6.35
N ARG A 115 0.80 -2.97 7.30
CA ARG A 115 0.90 -3.31 8.72
C ARG A 115 0.12 -2.32 9.56
N ALA A 116 -0.73 -2.83 10.44
CA ALA A 116 -1.52 -2.01 11.35
C ALA A 116 -1.92 -2.76 12.62
N GLN A 117 -2.58 -2.06 13.56
CA GLN A 117 -3.29 -2.74 14.64
C GLN A 117 -4.61 -3.34 14.13
N ASN A 118 -5.33 -2.59 13.30
CA ASN A 118 -6.56 -3.05 12.66
C ASN A 118 -6.57 -2.66 11.19
N ILE A 119 -7.11 -3.55 10.33
CA ILE A 119 -7.26 -3.31 8.90
C ILE A 119 -8.71 -3.56 8.50
N GLU A 120 -9.37 -2.52 7.96
CA GLU A 120 -10.69 -2.59 7.34
C GLU A 120 -10.54 -2.42 5.84
N HIS A 121 -11.02 -3.38 5.06
CA HIS A 121 -10.86 -3.39 3.63
C HIS A 121 -12.16 -3.73 2.90
N SER A 122 -12.59 -2.80 2.05
CA SER A 122 -13.77 -2.96 1.18
C SER A 122 -13.48 -2.63 -0.29
N GLY A 123 -12.24 -2.26 -0.61
CA GLY A 123 -11.78 -1.88 -1.93
C GLY A 123 -10.97 -2.98 -2.64
N GLN A 124 -9.86 -2.59 -3.23
CA GLN A 124 -8.94 -3.49 -3.92
C GLN A 124 -7.51 -3.35 -3.41
N ILE A 125 -6.84 -4.49 -3.21
CA ILE A 125 -5.39 -4.56 -2.97
C ILE A 125 -4.80 -5.48 -4.03
N ARG A 126 -3.79 -4.99 -4.76
CA ARG A 126 -3.15 -5.76 -5.84
C ARG A 126 -1.64 -5.63 -5.81
N GLY A 127 -0.93 -6.75 -6.00
CA GLY A 127 0.53 -6.79 -6.09
C GLY A 127 1.04 -8.10 -6.65
N GLU A 128 2.32 -8.16 -7.00
CA GLU A 128 2.97 -9.45 -7.29
C GLU A 128 3.10 -10.27 -6.00
N LYS A 129 3.51 -9.60 -4.92
CA LYS A 129 3.53 -10.13 -3.55
C LYS A 129 2.77 -9.19 -2.64
N VAL A 130 1.86 -9.73 -1.83
CA VAL A 130 1.01 -8.95 -0.93
C VAL A 130 1.11 -9.53 0.48
N TRP A 131 1.54 -8.69 1.42
CA TRP A 131 1.50 -8.96 2.85
C TRP A 131 0.54 -8.00 3.53
N VAL A 132 -0.37 -8.54 4.30
CA VAL A 132 -1.33 -7.79 5.12
C VAL A 132 -1.24 -8.34 6.53
N GLU A 133 -0.67 -7.55 7.43
CA GLU A 133 -0.44 -7.93 8.81
C GLU A 133 -1.16 -6.96 9.74
N ALA A 134 -2.03 -7.48 10.59
CA ALA A 134 -2.65 -6.73 11.66
C ALA A 134 -2.34 -7.37 13.01
N GLN A 135 -2.21 -6.55 14.05
CA GLN A 135 -2.02 -7.07 15.40
C GLN A 135 -3.31 -7.72 15.92
N ASN A 136 -4.47 -7.07 15.71
CA ASN A 136 -5.75 -7.54 16.23
C ASN A 136 -6.59 -8.18 15.13
N GLN A 137 -7.03 -7.39 14.13
CA GLN A 137 -8.01 -7.89 13.16
C GLN A 137 -7.84 -7.36 11.75
N ILE A 138 -8.18 -8.22 10.78
CA ILE A 138 -8.37 -7.88 9.38
C ILE A 138 -9.84 -8.14 9.05
N ASN A 139 -10.58 -7.09 8.70
CA ASN A 139 -11.98 -7.16 8.28
C ASN A 139 -12.09 -6.88 6.78
N LEU A 140 -12.48 -7.88 6.01
CA LEU A 140 -12.75 -7.78 4.58
C LEU A 140 -14.28 -7.73 4.37
N GLN A 141 -14.79 -6.56 3.95
CA GLN A 141 -16.22 -6.38 3.70
C GLN A 141 -16.47 -6.14 2.21
N GLY A 142 -16.62 -7.21 1.44
CA GLY A 142 -16.75 -7.13 -0.02
C GLY A 142 -15.49 -6.65 -0.72
N GLY A 143 -14.33 -6.72 -0.08
CA GLY A 143 -13.04 -6.32 -0.62
C GLY A 143 -12.36 -7.41 -1.43
N ASP A 144 -11.49 -7.02 -2.37
CA ASP A 144 -10.71 -7.90 -3.24
C ASP A 144 -9.22 -7.74 -2.96
N ILE A 145 -8.54 -8.83 -2.60
CA ILE A 145 -7.09 -8.87 -2.44
C ILE A 145 -6.53 -9.88 -3.45
N ALA A 146 -5.75 -9.39 -4.40
CA ALA A 146 -5.15 -10.21 -5.44
C ALA A 146 -3.63 -10.10 -5.44
N ALA A 147 -2.94 -11.23 -5.38
CA ALA A 147 -1.50 -11.32 -5.51
C ALA A 147 -1.12 -12.16 -6.74
N GLY A 148 -0.07 -11.75 -7.46
CA GLY A 148 0.43 -12.53 -8.60
C GLY A 148 1.18 -13.79 -8.19
N LYS A 149 1.92 -13.75 -7.07
CA LYS A 149 2.79 -14.86 -6.65
C LYS A 149 2.63 -15.26 -5.18
N LEU A 150 2.39 -14.29 -4.29
CA LEU A 150 2.34 -14.55 -2.85
C LEU A 150 1.32 -13.65 -2.19
N LEU A 151 0.40 -14.23 -1.45
CA LEU A 151 -0.52 -13.55 -0.54
C LEU A 151 -0.32 -14.08 0.87
N SER A 152 -0.06 -13.19 1.81
CA SER A 152 0.01 -13.51 3.24
C SER A 152 -0.91 -12.56 4.01
N LEU A 153 -1.82 -13.11 4.78
CA LEU A 153 -2.63 -12.39 5.74
C LEU A 153 -2.33 -12.94 7.13
N THR A 154 -2.02 -12.06 8.07
CA THR A 154 -1.69 -12.42 9.45
C THR A 154 -2.42 -11.48 10.40
N ALA A 155 -3.21 -12.02 11.31
CA ALA A 155 -3.86 -11.28 12.40
C ALA A 155 -4.36 -12.26 13.47
N ASP A 156 -4.71 -11.75 14.66
CA ASP A 156 -5.41 -12.54 15.68
C ASP A 156 -6.79 -12.98 15.17
N GLN A 157 -7.48 -12.13 14.40
CA GLN A 157 -8.76 -12.42 13.76
C GLN A 157 -8.79 -11.97 12.31
N ILE A 158 -9.24 -12.84 11.41
CA ILE A 158 -9.47 -12.51 9.99
C ILE A 158 -10.94 -12.81 9.68
N ASN A 159 -11.69 -11.73 9.38
CA ASN A 159 -13.10 -11.80 9.03
C ASN A 159 -13.28 -11.45 7.57
N ALA A 160 -13.89 -12.33 6.78
CA ALA A 160 -14.22 -12.08 5.39
C ALA A 160 -15.73 -12.24 5.18
N SER A 161 -16.38 -11.15 4.82
CA SER A 161 -17.83 -11.13 4.58
C SER A 161 -18.14 -10.42 3.26
N SER A 162 -19.09 -10.97 2.52
CA SER A 162 -19.68 -10.32 1.37
C SER A 162 -20.69 -9.27 1.84
N THR A 163 -20.79 -8.17 1.12
CA THR A 163 -21.84 -7.18 1.38
C THR A 163 -23.11 -7.53 0.61
N THR A 164 -24.25 -7.12 1.15
CA THR A 164 -25.55 -7.32 0.51
C THR A 164 -26.24 -5.98 0.29
N ALA A 165 -26.95 -5.87 -0.82
CA ALA A 165 -27.85 -4.76 -1.10
C ALA A 165 -29.30 -5.26 -1.06
N THR A 166 -30.16 -4.56 -0.35
CA THR A 166 -31.58 -4.85 -0.28
C THR A 166 -32.36 -3.76 -1.01
N SER A 167 -33.18 -4.14 -1.97
CA SER A 167 -34.10 -3.25 -2.69
C SER A 167 -35.54 -3.66 -2.43
N GLY A 168 -36.44 -2.70 -2.39
CA GLY A 168 -37.84 -2.93 -2.09
C GLY A 168 -38.26 -2.48 -0.67
N ASP A 169 -39.47 -2.80 -0.28
CA ASP A 169 -40.01 -2.50 1.03
C ASP A 169 -39.88 -3.71 2.00
N LYS A 170 -40.35 -3.53 3.25
CA LYS A 170 -40.25 -4.58 4.27
C LYS A 170 -41.06 -5.86 3.96
N GLN A 171 -41.97 -5.79 3.00
CA GLN A 171 -42.85 -6.92 2.64
C GLN A 171 -42.43 -7.57 1.32
N ASN A 172 -41.79 -6.80 0.41
CA ASN A 172 -41.35 -7.26 -0.91
C ASN A 172 -39.90 -6.90 -1.20
N GLY A 173 -39.05 -6.97 -0.18
CA GLY A 173 -37.60 -6.71 -0.31
C GLY A 173 -36.89 -7.88 -0.98
N ASN A 174 -36.02 -7.56 -1.94
CA ASN A 174 -35.07 -8.49 -2.54
C ASN A 174 -33.66 -8.18 -2.05
N THR A 175 -32.98 -9.14 -1.45
CA THR A 175 -31.61 -9.02 -0.98
C THR A 175 -30.68 -9.79 -1.90
N VAL A 176 -29.72 -9.11 -2.49
CA VAL A 176 -28.70 -9.68 -3.38
C VAL A 176 -27.32 -9.44 -2.80
N VAL A 177 -26.36 -10.28 -3.15
CA VAL A 177 -24.95 -10.03 -2.85
C VAL A 177 -24.47 -8.85 -3.70
N ASP A 178 -24.02 -7.78 -3.05
CA ASP A 178 -23.53 -6.56 -3.71
C ASP A 178 -22.03 -6.71 -4.05
N ARG A 179 -21.21 -7.05 -3.06
CA ARG A 179 -19.78 -7.28 -3.25
C ARG A 179 -19.35 -8.57 -2.55
N VAL A 180 -18.56 -9.36 -3.23
CA VAL A 180 -17.97 -10.58 -2.68
C VAL A 180 -16.60 -10.28 -2.09
N ALA A 181 -16.36 -10.70 -0.85
CA ALA A 181 -15.01 -10.74 -0.31
C ALA A 181 -14.20 -11.80 -1.07
N ARG A 182 -13.08 -11.40 -1.68
CA ARG A 182 -12.28 -12.27 -2.52
C ARG A 182 -10.81 -12.21 -2.14
N LEU A 183 -10.19 -13.37 -2.05
CA LEU A 183 -8.74 -13.55 -1.90
C LEU A 183 -8.27 -14.41 -3.07
N SER A 184 -7.30 -13.95 -3.84
CA SER A 184 -6.77 -14.70 -4.98
C SER A 184 -5.26 -14.59 -5.08
N VAL A 185 -4.65 -15.71 -5.49
CA VAL A 185 -3.24 -15.78 -5.85
C VAL A 185 -3.17 -16.33 -7.26
N GLY A 186 -2.43 -15.66 -8.15
CA GLY A 186 -2.14 -16.16 -9.49
C GLY A 186 -1.17 -17.34 -9.46
N GLU A 187 -1.21 -18.15 -10.50
CA GLU A 187 -0.21 -19.20 -10.77
C GLU A 187 1.03 -18.59 -11.40
#